data_0f8f0cee4c95ac3a5d8f1d7eae61590c
#
_entry.id   0f8f0cee4c95ac3a5d8f1d7eae61590c
#
_cell.length_a   1.000
_cell.length_b   1.000
_cell.length_c   1.000
_cell.angle_alpha   90.00
_cell.angle_beta   90.00
_cell.angle_gamma   90.00
#
_symmetry.space_group_name_H-M   'P 1'
#
loop_
_entity.id
_entity.type
_entity.pdbx_description
1 polymer ?
#
loop_
_entity_poly.entity_id
_entity_poly.type
_entity_poly.pdbx_seq_one_letter_code
_entity_poly.pdbx_strand_id
1 'polypeptide(L)'
;DDDPLCRQFASRPAGELEGLTSKVEFWTVEGKKSVYLTVNFVRVSGIVGGQQVVIERPVEFFVPAGQRDEGQQWISSNMRLLSMVARSGASISKALANMCEVVWDKGPVRCGVVTREDGAEAPRFHDSEVAAIGHALQQILARRGFLDSLGNQVPVDALARRLAVRD
;
A
#
# COMPACT_ATOMS: atom_id res chain seq x y z
N ASP A 1 -7.37 23.46 11.90
CA ASP A 1 -6.68 22.86 10.77
C ASP A 1 -7.59 21.88 10.02
N ASP A 2 -7.42 21.80 8.72
CA ASP A 2 -8.10 20.84 7.86
C ASP A 2 -7.04 19.91 7.28
N ASP A 3 -6.72 18.85 8.02
CA ASP A 3 -5.67 17.91 7.65
C ASP A 3 -6.10 17.08 6.44
N PRO A 4 -5.44 17.23 5.28
CA PRO A 4 -5.81 16.49 4.09
C PRO A 4 -5.60 14.97 4.22
N LEU A 5 -4.73 14.56 5.14
CA LEU A 5 -4.46 13.14 5.39
C LEU A 5 -5.66 12.44 6.03
N CYS A 6 -6.44 13.16 6.84
CA CYS A 6 -7.58 12.63 7.59
C CYS A 6 -8.93 12.89 6.89
N ARG A 7 -8.93 13.55 5.74
CA ARG A 7 -10.18 13.87 5.05
C ARG A 7 -10.90 12.59 4.62
N GLN A 8 -12.18 12.54 4.92
CA GLN A 8 -13.04 11.41 4.57
C GLN A 8 -13.65 11.59 3.17
N PHE A 9 -13.62 10.51 2.40
CA PHE A 9 -14.33 10.40 1.13
C PHE A 9 -15.50 9.43 1.32
N ALA A 10 -16.71 9.85 1.04
CA ALA A 10 -17.90 9.02 1.17
C ALA A 10 -17.91 7.86 0.15
N SER A 11 -17.28 8.08 -1.00
CA SER A 11 -17.20 7.09 -2.08
C SER A 11 -15.91 7.31 -2.89
N ARG A 12 -15.66 6.40 -3.81
CA ARG A 12 -14.57 6.59 -4.78
C ARG A 12 -14.77 7.90 -5.53
N PRO A 13 -13.73 8.76 -5.64
CA PRO A 13 -13.81 9.94 -6.50
C PRO A 13 -14.19 9.56 -7.94
N ALA A 14 -15.01 10.38 -8.57
CA ALA A 14 -15.47 10.12 -9.93
C ALA A 14 -14.34 10.30 -10.96
N GLY A 15 -14.49 9.65 -12.10
CA GLY A 15 -13.61 9.81 -13.25
C GLY A 15 -12.32 9.03 -13.17
N GLU A 16 -11.32 9.56 -13.84
CA GLU A 16 -10.00 8.93 -13.91
C GLU A 16 -9.16 9.28 -12.68
N LEU A 17 -8.45 8.26 -12.20
CA LEU A 17 -7.47 8.45 -11.13
C LEU A 17 -6.10 8.00 -11.64
N GLU A 18 -5.08 8.74 -11.28
CA GLU A 18 -3.71 8.32 -11.52
C GLU A 18 -3.32 7.22 -10.55
N GLY A 19 -2.54 6.29 -11.04
CA GLY A 19 -2.10 5.19 -10.20
C GLY A 19 -1.00 4.39 -10.85
N LEU A 20 -0.68 3.29 -10.19
CA LEU A 20 0.31 2.35 -10.70
C LEU A 20 -0.15 0.92 -10.48
N THR A 21 0.35 0.04 -11.33
CA THR A 21 0.14 -1.40 -11.21
C THR A 21 1.51 -2.06 -11.13
N SER A 22 1.69 -2.88 -10.10
CA SER A 22 2.93 -3.59 -9.87
C SER A 22 2.68 -5.10 -9.97
N LYS A 23 3.52 -5.80 -10.71
CA LYS A 23 3.54 -7.25 -10.70
C LYS A 23 4.40 -7.71 -9.54
N VAL A 24 3.81 -8.48 -8.63
CA VAL A 24 4.50 -9.00 -7.46
C VAL A 24 4.63 -10.51 -7.61
N GLU A 25 5.86 -11.00 -7.56
CA GLU A 25 6.15 -12.43 -7.60
C GLU A 25 6.52 -12.92 -6.22
N PHE A 26 6.00 -14.07 -5.86
CA PHE A 26 6.31 -14.68 -4.56
C PHE A 26 6.31 -16.21 -4.69
N TRP A 27 6.97 -16.86 -3.73
CA TRP A 27 7.14 -18.31 -3.72
C TRP A 27 6.57 -18.87 -2.43
N THR A 28 5.67 -19.83 -2.58
CA THR A 28 5.09 -20.61 -1.49
C THR A 28 5.61 -22.05 -1.58
N VAL A 29 5.19 -22.90 -0.64
CA VAL A 29 5.50 -24.33 -0.70
C VAL A 29 4.89 -24.98 -1.95
N GLU A 30 3.88 -24.38 -2.55
CA GLU A 30 3.25 -24.87 -3.78
C GLU A 30 3.96 -24.36 -5.06
N GLY A 31 4.96 -23.51 -4.93
CA GLY A 31 5.72 -22.97 -6.04
C GLY A 31 5.55 -21.47 -6.23
N LYS A 32 5.94 -21.00 -7.41
CA LYS A 32 5.91 -19.59 -7.75
C LYS A 32 4.50 -19.13 -8.09
N LYS A 33 4.13 -18.00 -7.54
CA LYS A 33 2.86 -17.29 -7.84
C LYS A 33 3.15 -15.84 -8.20
N SER A 34 2.21 -15.21 -8.86
CA SER A 34 2.27 -13.78 -9.12
C SER A 34 0.91 -13.13 -8.94
N VAL A 35 0.92 -11.87 -8.56
CA VAL A 35 -0.29 -11.06 -8.42
C VAL A 35 0.02 -9.66 -8.95
N TYR A 36 -0.97 -9.04 -9.57
CA TYR A 36 -0.88 -7.63 -9.95
C TYR A 36 -1.61 -6.82 -8.90
N LEU A 37 -0.94 -5.79 -8.36
CA LEU A 37 -1.50 -4.89 -7.37
C LEU A 37 -1.61 -3.50 -7.98
N THR A 38 -2.82 -2.94 -7.96
CA THR A 38 -3.06 -1.58 -8.42
C THR A 38 -3.39 -0.69 -7.25
N VAL A 39 -2.74 0.48 -7.22
CA VAL A 39 -3.02 1.53 -6.24
C VAL A 39 -3.30 2.81 -7.02
N ASN A 40 -4.46 3.41 -6.78
CA ASN A 40 -4.82 4.68 -7.38
C ASN A 40 -4.82 5.77 -6.31
N PHE A 41 -4.47 6.98 -6.73
CA PHE A 41 -4.21 8.13 -5.86
C PHE A 41 -5.12 9.29 -6.21
N VAL A 42 -5.30 10.19 -5.26
CA VAL A 42 -6.00 11.44 -5.46
C VAL A 42 -5.23 12.56 -4.77
N ARG A 43 -5.25 13.75 -5.34
CA ARG A 43 -4.71 14.94 -4.71
C ARG A 43 -5.76 15.54 -3.79
N VAL A 44 -5.35 15.88 -2.58
CA VAL A 44 -6.22 16.43 -1.54
C VAL A 44 -5.60 17.70 -1.01
N SER A 45 -6.37 18.77 -1.04
CA SER A 45 -5.97 20.06 -0.46
C SER A 45 -6.43 20.14 1.00
N GLY A 46 -5.68 20.85 1.80
CA GLY A 46 -6.01 21.09 3.19
C GLY A 46 -5.28 22.28 3.77
N ILE A 47 -5.43 22.49 5.04
CA ILE A 47 -4.78 23.58 5.77
C ILE A 47 -4.10 23.00 6.99
N VAL A 48 -2.79 23.17 7.06
CA VAL A 48 -1.97 22.68 8.18
C VAL A 48 -1.07 23.81 8.65
N GLY A 49 -1.12 24.13 9.94
CA GLY A 49 -0.36 25.23 10.50
C GLY A 49 -0.67 26.59 9.85
N GLY A 50 -1.93 26.81 9.43
CA GLY A 50 -2.36 28.03 8.77
C GLY A 50 -1.97 28.15 7.30
N GLN A 51 -1.31 27.14 6.73
CA GLN A 51 -0.89 27.15 5.33
C GLN A 51 -1.68 26.15 4.51
N GLN A 52 -2.02 26.54 3.28
CA GLN A 52 -2.59 25.59 2.32
C GLN A 52 -1.55 24.61 1.86
N VAL A 53 -1.94 23.34 1.85
CA VAL A 53 -1.11 22.23 1.39
C VAL A 53 -1.90 21.36 0.43
N VAL A 54 -1.19 20.69 -0.48
CA VAL A 54 -1.74 19.67 -1.35
C VAL A 54 -0.88 18.43 -1.20
N ILE A 55 -1.53 17.30 -0.94
CA ILE A 55 -0.85 16.01 -0.87
C ILE A 55 -1.48 15.02 -1.84
N GLU A 56 -0.78 13.96 -2.13
CA GLU A 56 -1.31 12.81 -2.84
C GLU A 56 -1.56 11.69 -1.85
N ARG A 57 -2.76 11.09 -1.89
CA ARG A 57 -3.14 9.97 -1.02
C ARG A 57 -3.60 8.79 -1.86
N PRO A 58 -3.29 7.55 -1.41
CA PRO A 58 -3.95 6.38 -1.96
C PRO A 58 -5.43 6.39 -1.56
N VAL A 59 -6.32 6.02 -2.48
CA VAL A 59 -7.76 5.94 -2.22
C VAL A 59 -8.36 4.63 -2.68
N GLU A 60 -7.63 3.86 -3.46
CA GLU A 60 -8.14 2.65 -4.08
C GLU A 60 -7.03 1.63 -4.23
N PHE A 61 -7.31 0.43 -3.77
CA PHE A 61 -6.42 -0.73 -3.89
C PHE A 61 -7.22 -1.85 -4.53
N PHE A 62 -6.67 -2.48 -5.56
CA PHE A 62 -7.33 -3.67 -6.11
C PHE A 62 -6.36 -4.56 -6.84
N VAL A 63 -6.81 -5.80 -7.05
CA VAL A 63 -6.13 -6.78 -7.88
C VAL A 63 -6.88 -6.81 -9.21
N PRO A 64 -6.28 -6.35 -10.30
CA PRO A 64 -6.89 -6.48 -11.62
C PRO A 64 -7.21 -7.95 -11.94
N ALA A 65 -8.12 -8.15 -12.88
CA ALA A 65 -8.60 -9.47 -13.23
C ALA A 65 -7.49 -10.52 -13.30
N GLY A 66 -7.63 -11.59 -12.55
CA GLY A 66 -6.66 -12.67 -12.44
C GLY A 66 -7.36 -13.98 -12.15
N GLN A 67 -6.63 -14.91 -11.57
CA GLN A 67 -7.17 -16.19 -11.16
C GLN A 67 -8.27 -15.98 -10.12
N ARG A 68 -9.32 -16.80 -10.19
CA ARG A 68 -10.47 -16.73 -9.28
C ARG A 68 -10.48 -17.91 -8.31
N ASP A 69 -9.29 -18.26 -7.81
CA ASP A 69 -9.16 -19.32 -6.82
C ASP A 69 -9.59 -18.84 -5.42
N GLU A 70 -9.59 -19.75 -4.48
CA GLU A 70 -10.00 -19.48 -3.11
C GLU A 70 -9.12 -18.42 -2.45
N GLY A 71 -7.79 -18.48 -2.65
CA GLY A 71 -6.87 -17.49 -2.09
C GLY A 71 -7.11 -16.09 -2.65
N GLN A 72 -7.38 -16.01 -3.95
CA GLN A 72 -7.60 -14.74 -4.64
C GLN A 72 -8.85 -14.02 -4.12
N GLN A 73 -9.89 -14.71 -3.71
CA GLN A 73 -11.08 -14.07 -3.16
C GLN A 73 -10.77 -13.32 -1.86
N TRP A 74 -9.91 -13.89 -1.01
CA TRP A 74 -9.54 -13.23 0.25
C TRP A 74 -8.67 -12.00 0.01
N ILE A 75 -7.76 -12.08 -0.96
CA ILE A 75 -6.93 -10.94 -1.36
C ILE A 75 -7.81 -9.82 -1.92
N SER A 76 -8.76 -10.15 -2.81
CA SER A 76 -9.71 -9.17 -3.35
C SER A 76 -10.55 -8.52 -2.26
N SER A 77 -11.03 -9.31 -1.31
CA SER A 77 -11.79 -8.80 -0.17
C SER A 77 -10.95 -7.82 0.67
N ASN A 78 -9.70 -8.18 0.97
CA ASN A 78 -8.80 -7.30 1.70
C ASN A 78 -8.56 -5.99 0.95
N MET A 79 -8.39 -6.02 -0.37
CA MET A 79 -8.19 -4.81 -1.16
C MET A 79 -9.41 -3.89 -1.11
N ARG A 80 -10.61 -4.45 -1.14
CA ARG A 80 -11.85 -3.68 -1.00
C ARG A 80 -11.94 -3.01 0.36
N LEU A 81 -11.65 -3.74 1.45
CA LEU A 81 -11.66 -3.19 2.80
C LEU A 81 -10.56 -2.14 3.00
N LEU A 82 -9.37 -2.40 2.46
CA LEU A 82 -8.27 -1.45 2.51
C LEU A 82 -8.62 -0.15 1.78
N SER A 83 -9.32 -0.23 0.66
CA SER A 83 -9.82 0.94 -0.06
C SER A 83 -10.79 1.75 0.79
N MET A 84 -11.68 1.07 1.52
CA MET A 84 -12.60 1.75 2.45
C MET A 84 -11.84 2.43 3.59
N VAL A 85 -10.81 1.79 4.13
CA VAL A 85 -9.95 2.39 5.16
C VAL A 85 -9.27 3.65 4.59
N ALA A 86 -8.72 3.57 3.39
CA ALA A 86 -8.05 4.70 2.74
C ALA A 86 -9.00 5.90 2.57
N ARG A 87 -10.23 5.64 2.14
CA ARG A 87 -11.23 6.70 1.95
C ARG A 87 -11.82 7.24 3.25
N SER A 88 -11.80 6.45 4.33
CA SER A 88 -12.32 6.88 5.62
C SER A 88 -11.44 7.88 6.35
N GLY A 89 -10.22 8.09 5.89
CA GLY A 89 -9.24 8.93 6.57
C GLY A 89 -8.51 8.24 7.72
N ALA A 90 -8.77 6.95 7.94
CA ALA A 90 -8.02 6.16 8.90
C ALA A 90 -6.63 5.82 8.37
N SER A 91 -5.75 5.35 9.25
CA SER A 91 -4.34 5.14 8.93
C SER A 91 -4.12 3.91 8.04
N ILE A 92 -3.70 4.17 6.81
CA ILE A 92 -3.25 3.13 5.87
C ILE A 92 -1.97 2.46 6.39
N SER A 93 -1.07 3.22 7.01
CA SER A 93 0.14 2.67 7.63
C SER A 93 -0.19 1.58 8.64
N LYS A 94 -1.15 1.85 9.53
CA LYS A 94 -1.59 0.87 10.54
C LYS A 94 -2.30 -0.32 9.90
N ALA A 95 -3.13 -0.10 8.91
CA ALA A 95 -3.85 -1.17 8.22
C ALA A 95 -2.86 -2.13 7.53
N LEU A 96 -1.86 -1.61 6.84
CA LEU A 96 -0.84 -2.44 6.18
C LEU A 96 0.04 -3.17 7.19
N ALA A 97 0.40 -2.53 8.30
CA ALA A 97 1.15 -3.17 9.37
C ALA A 97 0.38 -4.38 9.92
N ASN A 98 -0.94 -4.25 10.09
CA ASN A 98 -1.79 -5.36 10.51
C ASN A 98 -1.80 -6.50 9.48
N MET A 99 -1.88 -6.19 8.20
CA MET A 99 -1.80 -7.21 7.15
C MET A 99 -0.49 -8.00 7.22
N CYS A 100 0.61 -7.32 7.52
CA CYS A 100 1.93 -7.95 7.61
C CYS A 100 2.06 -8.92 8.79
N GLU A 101 1.14 -8.89 9.75
CA GLU A 101 1.14 -9.76 10.92
C GLU A 101 0.31 -11.04 10.75
N VAL A 102 -0.38 -11.19 9.63
CA VAL A 102 -1.24 -12.36 9.40
C VAL A 102 -0.40 -13.61 9.18
N VAL A 103 -0.72 -14.65 9.93
CA VAL A 103 -0.04 -15.95 9.88
C VAL A 103 -1.02 -16.99 9.30
N TRP A 104 -0.49 -17.89 8.48
CA TRP A 104 -1.26 -19.02 7.97
C TRP A 104 -0.52 -20.35 8.22
N ASP A 105 -1.17 -21.46 7.96
CA ASP A 105 -0.65 -22.81 8.23
C ASP A 105 0.06 -23.47 7.03
N LYS A 106 0.27 -22.73 5.94
CA LYS A 106 0.86 -23.29 4.69
C LYS A 106 2.36 -23.00 4.54
N GLY A 107 3.01 -22.56 5.61
CA GLY A 107 4.45 -22.30 5.60
C GLY A 107 4.85 -20.92 5.11
N PRO A 108 6.17 -20.63 5.12
CA PRO A 108 6.66 -19.30 4.79
C PRO A 108 6.45 -18.96 3.31
N VAL A 109 6.29 -17.66 3.06
CA VAL A 109 6.19 -17.09 1.71
C VAL A 109 7.42 -16.23 1.46
N ARG A 110 8.18 -16.52 0.43
CA ARG A 110 9.33 -15.73 0.04
C ARG A 110 8.88 -14.64 -0.95
N CYS A 111 9.09 -13.38 -0.58
CA CYS A 111 8.76 -12.25 -1.43
C CYS A 111 9.69 -11.09 -1.12
N GLY A 112 10.37 -10.57 -2.14
CA GLY A 112 11.30 -9.48 -1.99
C GLY A 112 12.63 -9.90 -1.36
N VAL A 113 13.40 -8.88 -0.99
CA VAL A 113 14.75 -9.05 -0.43
C VAL A 113 14.95 -8.15 0.77
N VAL A 114 15.87 -8.55 1.64
CA VAL A 114 16.39 -7.71 2.74
C VAL A 114 17.82 -7.37 2.41
N THR A 115 18.20 -6.10 2.54
CA THR A 115 19.60 -5.69 2.41
C THR A 115 20.27 -5.78 3.78
N ARG A 116 21.34 -6.55 3.86
CA ARG A 116 22.14 -6.71 5.09
C ARG A 116 23.09 -5.54 5.28
N GLU A 117 23.67 -5.43 6.47
CA GLU A 117 24.63 -4.35 6.81
C GLU A 117 25.84 -4.32 5.87
N ASP A 118 26.28 -5.49 5.39
CA ASP A 118 27.41 -5.61 4.45
C ASP A 118 27.01 -5.29 2.99
N GLY A 119 25.77 -4.90 2.73
CA GLY A 119 25.23 -4.61 1.41
C GLY A 119 24.75 -5.84 0.65
N ALA A 120 24.92 -7.05 1.21
CA ALA A 120 24.42 -8.27 0.58
C ALA A 120 22.91 -8.36 0.69
N GLU A 121 22.27 -8.88 -0.36
CA GLU A 121 20.84 -9.12 -0.37
C GLU A 121 20.53 -10.56 0.05
N ALA A 122 19.45 -10.72 0.83
CA ALA A 122 18.93 -12.00 1.24
C ALA A 122 17.44 -12.07 0.96
N PRO A 123 16.88 -13.26 0.69
CA PRO A 123 15.44 -13.40 0.52
C PRO A 123 14.69 -12.97 1.77
N ARG A 124 13.57 -12.30 1.56
CA ARG A 124 12.67 -11.92 2.65
C ARG A 124 11.53 -12.93 2.73
N PHE A 125 11.27 -13.41 3.95
CA PHE A 125 10.20 -14.36 4.22
C PHE A 125 9.08 -13.73 5.03
N HIS A 126 7.86 -14.17 4.77
CA HIS A 126 6.65 -13.70 5.43
C HIS A 126 5.87 -14.91 5.95
N ASP A 127 5.02 -14.66 6.96
CA ASP A 127 4.27 -15.72 7.64
C ASP A 127 2.99 -16.13 6.91
N SER A 128 2.65 -15.45 5.83
CA SER A 128 1.48 -15.77 4.99
C SER A 128 1.57 -15.05 3.66
N GLU A 129 0.72 -15.46 2.73
CA GLU A 129 0.54 -14.75 1.44
C GLU A 129 0.01 -13.33 1.66
N VAL A 130 -0.95 -13.16 2.57
CA VAL A 130 -1.49 -11.84 2.91
C VAL A 130 -0.42 -10.93 3.49
N ALA A 131 0.46 -11.45 4.36
CA ALA A 131 1.56 -10.69 4.91
C ALA A 131 2.55 -10.25 3.82
N ALA A 132 2.85 -11.12 2.87
CA ALA A 132 3.72 -10.78 1.74
C ALA A 132 3.10 -9.67 0.88
N ILE A 133 1.81 -9.73 0.61
CA ILE A 133 1.10 -8.69 -0.15
C ILE A 133 1.05 -7.38 0.62
N GLY A 134 0.80 -7.43 1.93
CA GLY A 134 0.85 -6.24 2.78
C GLY A 134 2.21 -5.54 2.72
N HIS A 135 3.28 -6.31 2.80
CA HIS A 135 4.63 -5.77 2.65
C HIS A 135 4.87 -5.19 1.26
N ALA A 136 4.42 -5.88 0.20
CA ALA A 136 4.55 -5.39 -1.17
C ALA A 136 3.83 -4.05 -1.35
N LEU A 137 2.64 -3.88 -0.76
CA LEU A 137 1.91 -2.61 -0.77
C LEU A 137 2.66 -1.51 -0.01
N GLN A 138 3.27 -1.83 1.14
CA GLN A 138 4.13 -0.88 1.86
C GLN A 138 5.27 -0.39 0.97
N GLN A 139 5.92 -1.29 0.22
CA GLN A 139 7.01 -0.93 -0.68
C GLN A 139 6.54 -0.08 -1.86
N ILE A 140 5.37 -0.38 -2.42
CA ILE A 140 4.76 0.43 -3.46
C ILE A 140 4.54 1.87 -2.96
N LEU A 141 3.94 2.01 -1.78
CA LEU A 141 3.66 3.33 -1.20
C LEU A 141 4.94 4.05 -0.76
N ALA A 142 5.97 3.32 -0.37
CA ALA A 142 7.28 3.89 -0.05
C ALA A 142 7.94 4.47 -1.31
N ARG A 143 7.91 3.74 -2.41
CA ARG A 143 8.45 4.24 -3.69
C ARG A 143 7.69 5.46 -4.19
N ARG A 144 6.39 5.51 -3.95
CA ARG A 144 5.56 6.69 -4.29
C ARG A 144 5.76 7.85 -3.32
N GLY A 145 6.38 7.60 -2.17
CA GLY A 145 6.70 8.62 -1.18
C GLY A 145 5.61 8.87 -0.13
N PHE A 146 4.55 8.07 -0.12
CA PHE A 146 3.47 8.21 0.87
C PHE A 146 3.83 7.62 2.23
N LEU A 147 4.55 6.50 2.23
CA LEU A 147 5.12 5.90 3.44
C LEU A 147 6.64 5.97 3.36
N ASP A 148 7.31 5.79 4.49
CA ASP A 148 8.75 5.61 4.51
C ASP A 148 9.11 4.12 4.24
N SER A 149 10.40 3.80 4.20
CA SER A 149 10.88 2.45 3.92
C SER A 149 10.50 1.42 4.99
N LEU A 150 10.09 1.86 6.17
CA LEU A 150 9.66 1.01 7.28
C LEU A 150 8.13 0.87 7.35
N GLY A 151 7.40 1.50 6.43
CA GLY A 151 5.95 1.48 6.41
C GLY A 151 5.29 2.53 7.30
N ASN A 152 6.05 3.46 7.85
CA ASN A 152 5.52 4.55 8.67
C ASN A 152 4.97 5.68 7.80
N GLN A 153 3.96 6.38 8.31
CA GLN A 153 3.35 7.51 7.62
C GLN A 153 4.33 8.66 7.49
N VAL A 154 4.56 9.11 6.26
CA VAL A 154 5.32 10.35 6.02
C VAL A 154 4.45 11.55 6.43
N PRO A 155 4.99 12.50 7.20
CA PRO A 155 4.21 13.67 7.64
C PRO A 155 3.68 14.52 6.48
N VAL A 156 2.58 15.19 6.72
CA VAL A 156 1.86 15.99 5.70
C VAL A 156 2.75 17.02 5.03
N ASP A 157 3.57 17.73 5.79
CA ASP A 157 4.47 18.75 5.25
C ASP A 157 5.49 18.15 4.28
N ALA A 158 6.03 16.97 4.59
CA ALA A 158 6.95 16.26 3.71
C ALA A 158 6.23 15.74 2.46
N LEU A 159 5.00 15.23 2.60
CA LEU A 159 4.19 14.81 1.47
C LEU A 159 3.92 15.97 0.51
N ALA A 160 3.58 17.14 1.05
CA ALA A 160 3.33 18.34 0.25
C ALA A 160 4.58 18.79 -0.51
N ARG A 161 5.74 18.79 0.16
CA ARG A 161 7.01 19.14 -0.49
C ARG A 161 7.38 18.19 -1.62
N ARG A 162 7.20 16.88 -1.40
CA ARG A 162 7.50 15.85 -2.40
C ARG A 162 6.61 15.97 -3.63
N LEU A 163 5.33 16.27 -3.42
CA LEU A 163 4.40 16.47 -4.53
C LEU A 163 4.75 17.72 -5.34
N ALA A 164 5.11 18.82 -4.69
CA ALA A 164 5.51 20.05 -5.35
C ALA A 164 6.76 19.87 -6.23
N VAL A 165 7.73 19.09 -5.76
CA VAL A 165 8.96 18.80 -6.52
C VAL A 165 8.67 17.89 -7.71
N ARG A 166 7.72 16.98 -7.59
CA ARG A 166 7.36 16.05 -8.67
C ARG A 166 6.59 16.73 -9.81
N ASP A 167 5.88 17.80 -9.51
CA ASP A 167 5.08 18.57 -10.49
C ASP A 167 5.93 19.46 -11.41
#